data_c1bccf138d7a6e6d276b5efdf4cf5e64
#
_entry.id   c1bccf138d7a6e6d276b5efdf4cf5e64
#
_cell.length_a   1.000
_cell.length_b   1.000
_cell.length_c   1.000
_cell.angle_alpha   90.00
_cell.angle_beta   90.00
_cell.angle_gamma   90.00
#
_symmetry.space_group_name_H-M   'P 1'
#
loop_
_entity.id
_entity.type
_entity.pdbx_description
1 polymer ?
#
loop_
_entity_poly.entity_id
_entity_poly.type
_entity_poly.pdbx_seq_one_letter_code
_entity_poly.pdbx_strand_id
1 'polypeptide(L)'
;MINNCLIGKLTQIFFIPAILAFLSLNSALGQSDKTGKGCEITIREIAADNSGKGTDPELKDIKKDLSKLAYSTFRLEQTLQVSLRDGETKTLELPGKNRLELTPEGLEGEKIRLRVKLSPESDKEKALETILRIPDGDTFLIVGPSYKDGVLIVAFTAKR
;
A
#
# COMPACT_ATOMS: atom_id res chain seq x y z
N MET A 1 74.43 -51.68 1.02
CA MET A 1 74.22 -52.72 2.04
C MET A 1 72.73 -52.70 2.36
N ILE A 2 72.14 -53.71 1.79
CA ILE A 2 71.34 -54.71 2.56
C ILE A 2 70.04 -54.12 3.02
N ASN A 3 69.01 -54.52 2.57
CA ASN A 3 68.10 -55.66 2.51
C ASN A 3 66.68 -55.22 2.90
N ASN A 4 65.81 -55.55 2.05
CA ASN A 4 64.78 -56.60 2.25
C ASN A 4 63.64 -56.14 3.17
N CYS A 5 62.53 -56.35 2.85
CA CYS A 5 61.67 -57.45 2.47
C CYS A 5 60.25 -57.24 2.87
N LEU A 6 59.43 -57.46 1.96
CA LEU A 6 58.26 -58.35 2.02
C LEU A 6 57.00 -57.92 2.73
N ILE A 7 56.05 -57.95 1.90
CA ILE A 7 54.75 -58.70 2.04
C ILE A 7 53.67 -58.15 2.94
N GLY A 8 52.65 -57.78 2.28
CA GLY A 8 51.36 -58.40 2.51
C GLY A 8 50.36 -57.60 3.36
N LYS A 9 49.43 -57.13 2.82
CA LYS A 9 48.09 -57.70 2.92
C LYS A 9 47.05 -56.73 2.34
N LEU A 10 46.43 -57.28 1.37
CA LEU A 10 45.16 -56.87 0.85
C LEU A 10 44.17 -56.58 1.97
N THR A 11 43.75 -55.35 2.15
CA THR A 11 42.59 -55.09 2.98
C THR A 11 41.66 -54.27 2.13
N GLN A 12 40.58 -54.91 1.71
CA GLN A 12 39.44 -54.33 1.04
C GLN A 12 38.92 -53.14 1.81
N ILE A 13 39.05 -51.97 1.28
CA ILE A 13 38.34 -50.78 1.77
C ILE A 13 36.98 -50.78 1.11
N PHE A 14 35.98 -51.10 1.91
CA PHE A 14 34.58 -50.93 1.60
C PHE A 14 34.33 -49.46 1.27
N PHE A 15 34.06 -49.18 -0.01
CA PHE A 15 33.48 -47.93 -0.42
C PHE A 15 32.02 -47.88 0.09
N ILE A 16 31.78 -47.16 1.13
CA ILE A 16 30.44 -46.74 1.52
C ILE A 16 30.14 -45.46 0.72
N PRO A 17 29.17 -45.46 -0.21
CA PRO A 17 28.73 -44.22 -0.80
C PRO A 17 27.96 -43.46 0.25
N ALA A 18 28.56 -42.39 0.75
CA ALA A 18 27.85 -41.40 1.54
C ALA A 18 26.77 -40.75 0.65
N ILE A 19 25.56 -41.21 0.83
CA ILE A 19 24.38 -40.55 0.26
C ILE A 19 24.26 -39.21 1.00
N LEU A 20 24.79 -38.16 0.35
CA LEU A 20 24.50 -36.78 0.73
C LEU A 20 23.01 -36.56 0.46
N ALA A 21 22.19 -36.70 1.50
CA ALA A 21 20.84 -36.22 1.49
C ALA A 21 20.91 -34.69 1.42
N PHE A 22 20.74 -34.14 0.21
CA PHE A 22 20.44 -32.76 -0.01
C PHE A 22 19.05 -32.49 0.62
N LEU A 23 19.05 -32.04 1.86
CA LEU A 23 17.88 -31.37 2.42
C LEU A 23 17.69 -30.10 1.61
N SER A 24 16.82 -30.17 0.60
CA SER A 24 16.24 -29.00 -0.04
C SER A 24 15.46 -28.27 1.02
N LEU A 25 16.07 -27.25 1.63
CA LEU A 25 15.34 -26.23 2.36
C LEU A 25 14.50 -25.49 1.32
N ASN A 26 13.30 -26.02 1.06
CA ASN A 26 12.26 -25.24 0.43
C ASN A 26 11.93 -24.11 1.40
N SER A 27 12.61 -22.96 1.23
CA SER A 27 12.12 -21.70 1.73
C SER A 27 10.76 -21.47 1.08
N ALA A 28 9.72 -21.88 1.77
CA ALA A 28 8.38 -21.46 1.48
C ALA A 28 8.38 -19.93 1.65
N LEU A 29 8.69 -19.24 0.54
CA LEU A 29 8.29 -17.86 0.36
C LEU A 29 6.79 -17.87 0.61
N GLY A 30 6.40 -17.33 1.77
CA GLY A 30 5.03 -17.22 2.18
C GLY A 30 4.26 -16.49 1.08
N GLN A 31 3.60 -17.27 0.24
CA GLN A 31 2.48 -16.79 -0.52
C GLN A 31 1.45 -16.36 0.54
N SER A 32 1.39 -15.07 0.78
CA SER A 32 0.31 -14.46 1.52
C SER A 32 -0.98 -14.88 0.81
N ASP A 33 -1.70 -15.81 1.42
CA ASP A 33 -3.02 -16.24 0.96
C ASP A 33 -3.90 -15.00 0.82
N LYS A 34 -4.14 -14.57 -0.43
CA LYS A 34 -5.02 -13.45 -0.77
C LYS A 34 -6.51 -13.83 -0.66
N THR A 35 -6.84 -14.80 0.17
CA THR A 35 -8.23 -15.24 0.41
C THR A 35 -8.96 -14.38 1.45
N GLY A 36 -8.32 -13.35 1.98
CA GLY A 36 -8.99 -12.36 2.84
C GLY A 36 -9.83 -11.41 1.99
N LYS A 37 -11.09 -11.22 2.35
CA LYS A 37 -11.91 -10.13 1.82
C LYS A 37 -11.14 -8.82 2.05
N GLY A 38 -10.85 -8.11 0.99
CA GLY A 38 -10.07 -6.86 1.01
C GLY A 38 -10.48 -5.96 -0.13
N CYS A 39 -9.87 -4.81 -0.22
CA CYS A 39 -10.08 -3.87 -1.31
C CYS A 39 -8.76 -3.26 -1.78
N GLU A 40 -8.75 -2.84 -3.04
CA GLU A 40 -7.72 -1.98 -3.62
C GLU A 40 -8.18 -0.53 -3.50
N ILE A 41 -7.33 0.31 -2.94
CA ILE A 41 -7.63 1.73 -2.72
C ILE A 41 -6.60 2.54 -3.50
N THR A 42 -7.09 3.36 -4.42
CA THR A 42 -6.29 4.39 -5.09
C THR A 42 -6.50 5.71 -4.36
N ILE A 43 -5.40 6.32 -3.93
CA ILE A 43 -5.37 7.59 -3.22
C ILE A 43 -4.71 8.60 -4.15
N ARG A 44 -5.40 9.69 -4.47
CA ARG A 44 -4.84 10.82 -5.23
C ARG A 44 -4.74 12.04 -4.32
N GLU A 45 -3.56 12.58 -4.23
CA GLU A 45 -3.23 13.78 -3.46
C GLU A 45 -3.25 14.97 -4.39
N ILE A 46 -4.12 15.93 -4.12
CA ILE A 46 -4.43 17.03 -5.03
C ILE A 46 -4.24 18.35 -4.28
N ALA A 47 -3.35 19.20 -4.78
CA ALA A 47 -3.24 20.57 -4.30
C ALA A 47 -4.31 21.42 -4.99
N ALA A 48 -5.13 22.12 -4.21
CA ALA A 48 -6.17 23.02 -4.71
C ALA A 48 -5.95 24.44 -4.22
N ASP A 49 -6.00 25.40 -5.16
CA ASP A 49 -5.85 26.84 -4.90
C ASP A 49 -6.72 27.69 -5.84
N ASN A 50 -6.63 29.01 -5.71
CA ASN A 50 -7.39 29.96 -6.54
C ASN A 50 -6.50 30.74 -7.52
N SER A 51 -5.38 30.15 -7.98
CA SER A 51 -4.48 30.81 -8.94
C SER A 51 -5.01 30.84 -10.39
N GLY A 52 -6.15 30.20 -10.67
CA GLY A 52 -6.80 30.23 -11.99
C GLY A 52 -6.13 29.40 -13.09
N LYS A 53 -5.23 28.46 -12.72
CA LYS A 53 -4.50 27.62 -13.68
C LYS A 53 -5.29 26.41 -14.21
N GLY A 54 -6.50 26.20 -13.70
CA GLY A 54 -7.39 25.12 -14.13
C GLY A 54 -7.09 23.77 -13.49
N THR A 55 -7.60 22.70 -14.09
CA THR A 55 -7.51 21.34 -13.56
C THR A 55 -6.47 20.54 -14.35
N ASP A 56 -5.61 19.84 -13.65
CA ASP A 56 -4.64 18.92 -14.22
C ASP A 56 -5.35 17.88 -15.12
N PRO A 57 -4.86 17.63 -16.36
CA PRO A 57 -5.42 16.63 -17.26
C PRO A 57 -5.55 15.22 -16.68
N GLU A 58 -4.70 14.84 -15.73
CA GLU A 58 -4.76 13.54 -15.05
C GLU A 58 -5.95 13.40 -14.09
N LEU A 59 -6.63 14.52 -13.78
CA LEU A 59 -7.81 14.56 -12.91
C LEU A 59 -9.13 14.68 -13.72
N LYS A 60 -9.09 14.44 -15.02
CA LYS A 60 -10.25 14.62 -15.93
C LYS A 60 -11.45 13.77 -15.54
N ASP A 61 -11.22 12.57 -15.01
CA ASP A 61 -12.22 11.60 -14.56
C ASP A 61 -13.04 12.10 -13.37
N ILE A 62 -12.42 12.86 -12.47
CA ILE A 62 -13.05 13.44 -11.28
C ILE A 62 -13.27 14.95 -11.38
N LYS A 63 -13.02 15.55 -12.54
CA LYS A 63 -13.15 16.99 -12.76
C LYS A 63 -14.54 17.52 -12.35
N LYS A 64 -15.59 16.75 -12.62
CA LYS A 64 -16.97 17.11 -12.26
C LYS A 64 -17.15 17.25 -10.75
N ASP A 65 -16.50 16.39 -9.98
CA ASP A 65 -16.60 16.42 -8.52
C ASP A 65 -15.71 17.53 -7.95
N LEU A 66 -14.51 17.72 -8.49
CA LEU A 66 -13.64 18.82 -8.14
C LEU A 66 -14.29 20.21 -8.42
N SER A 67 -15.04 20.33 -9.51
CA SER A 67 -15.72 21.59 -9.87
C SER A 67 -16.83 22.04 -8.90
N LYS A 68 -17.25 21.15 -7.98
CA LYS A 68 -18.19 21.47 -6.88
C LYS A 68 -17.49 22.17 -5.71
N LEU A 69 -16.17 22.14 -5.66
CA LEU A 69 -15.37 22.77 -4.64
C LEU A 69 -15.05 24.22 -5.02
N ALA A 70 -14.87 25.08 -4.02
CA ALA A 70 -14.65 26.52 -4.21
C ALA A 70 -13.20 26.88 -4.58
N TYR A 71 -12.58 26.11 -5.49
CA TYR A 71 -11.22 26.32 -5.97
C TYR A 71 -11.20 26.39 -7.50
N SER A 72 -10.23 27.11 -8.06
CA SER A 72 -10.08 27.30 -9.50
C SER A 72 -8.91 26.54 -10.11
N THR A 73 -8.04 25.99 -9.27
CA THR A 73 -6.85 25.22 -9.69
C THR A 73 -6.77 23.92 -8.92
N PHE A 74 -6.53 22.81 -9.64
CA PHE A 74 -6.34 21.49 -9.06
C PHE A 74 -5.14 20.83 -9.72
N ARG A 75 -4.11 20.52 -8.92
CA ARG A 75 -2.88 19.86 -9.38
C ARG A 75 -2.74 18.51 -8.69
N LEU A 76 -2.48 17.47 -9.46
CA LEU A 76 -2.13 16.17 -8.93
C LEU A 76 -0.70 16.22 -8.38
N GLU A 77 -0.53 15.98 -7.10
CA GLU A 77 0.80 15.91 -6.46
C GLU A 77 1.32 14.47 -6.51
N GLN A 78 0.46 13.48 -6.19
CA GLN A 78 0.83 12.08 -6.16
C GLN A 78 -0.39 11.17 -6.31
N THR A 79 -0.15 9.96 -6.83
CA THR A 79 -1.11 8.85 -6.80
C THR A 79 -0.47 7.65 -6.10
N LEU A 80 -1.16 7.11 -5.11
CA LEU A 80 -0.78 5.92 -4.35
C LEU A 80 -1.80 4.83 -4.55
N GLN A 81 -1.35 3.57 -4.60
CA GLN A 81 -2.23 2.40 -4.62
C GLN A 81 -1.87 1.49 -3.46
N VAL A 82 -2.86 1.06 -2.73
CA VAL A 82 -2.70 0.14 -1.60
C VAL A 82 -3.76 -0.94 -1.66
N SER A 83 -3.37 -2.18 -1.40
CA SER A 83 -4.28 -3.31 -1.25
C SER A 83 -4.31 -3.67 0.23
N LEU A 84 -5.48 -3.61 0.86
CA LEU A 84 -5.68 -3.85 2.27
C LEU A 84 -6.75 -4.90 2.49
N ARG A 85 -6.58 -5.72 3.52
CA ARG A 85 -7.61 -6.64 4.02
C ARG A 85 -8.57 -5.90 4.95
N ASP A 86 -9.77 -6.42 5.08
CA ASP A 86 -10.72 -5.88 6.06
C ASP A 86 -10.12 -5.93 7.47
N GLY A 87 -10.15 -4.78 8.16
CA GLY A 87 -9.54 -4.59 9.48
C GLY A 87 -8.04 -4.27 9.48
N GLU A 88 -7.35 -4.35 8.35
CA GLU A 88 -5.95 -3.97 8.24
C GLU A 88 -5.81 -2.45 8.16
N THR A 89 -4.94 -1.88 8.99
CA THR A 89 -4.67 -0.44 8.98
C THR A 89 -3.35 -0.14 8.28
N LYS A 90 -3.39 0.78 7.32
CA LYS A 90 -2.22 1.35 6.66
C LYS A 90 -2.08 2.81 7.00
N THR A 91 -0.87 3.19 7.42
CA THR A 91 -0.50 4.59 7.63
C THR A 91 0.34 5.06 6.45
N LEU A 92 -0.02 6.21 5.90
CA LEU A 92 0.67 6.89 4.81
C LEU A 92 1.03 8.31 5.26
N GLU A 93 2.15 8.81 4.75
CA GLU A 93 2.54 10.20 4.91
C GLU A 93 2.07 10.98 3.68
N LEU A 94 1.35 12.07 3.91
CA LEU A 94 0.87 12.98 2.88
C LEU A 94 1.74 14.24 2.82
N PRO A 95 1.65 15.04 1.74
CA PRO A 95 2.30 16.34 1.63
C PRO A 95 2.05 17.23 2.86
N GLY A 96 3.08 17.97 3.28
CA GLY A 96 3.04 18.78 4.50
C GLY A 96 3.17 17.97 5.78
N LYS A 97 3.71 16.74 5.69
CA LYS A 97 3.90 15.77 6.78
C LYS A 97 2.60 15.40 7.51
N ASN A 98 1.48 15.56 6.84
CA ASN A 98 0.20 15.08 7.34
C ASN A 98 0.18 13.55 7.33
N ARG A 99 -0.56 12.95 8.25
CA ARG A 99 -0.68 11.49 8.35
C ARG A 99 -2.08 11.04 7.94
N LEU A 100 -2.13 10.04 7.09
CA LEU A 100 -3.36 9.37 6.67
C LEU A 100 -3.34 7.92 7.16
N GLU A 101 -4.35 7.54 7.92
CA GLU A 101 -4.59 6.15 8.32
C GLU A 101 -5.85 5.64 7.60
N LEU A 102 -5.75 4.46 7.00
CA LEU A 102 -6.82 3.81 6.24
C LEU A 102 -7.08 2.43 6.80
N THR A 103 -8.35 2.12 7.05
CA THR A 103 -8.76 0.79 7.52
C THR A 103 -10.05 0.39 6.82
N PRO A 104 -10.03 -0.56 5.87
CA PRO A 104 -11.24 -1.15 5.32
C PRO A 104 -12.01 -1.89 6.41
N GLU A 105 -13.33 -1.68 6.48
CA GLU A 105 -14.21 -2.33 7.46
C GLU A 105 -15.19 -3.31 6.81
N GLY A 106 -14.96 -3.69 5.57
CA GLY A 106 -15.83 -4.58 4.82
C GLY A 106 -16.86 -3.84 3.96
N LEU A 107 -18.01 -4.47 3.76
CA LEU A 107 -19.11 -3.93 2.96
C LEU A 107 -20.32 -3.56 3.83
N GLU A 108 -20.98 -2.48 3.42
CA GLU A 108 -22.32 -2.12 3.88
C GLU A 108 -23.24 -2.08 2.64
N GLY A 109 -23.98 -3.16 2.41
CA GLY A 109 -24.63 -3.40 1.12
C GLY A 109 -23.58 -3.58 0.01
N GLU A 110 -23.68 -2.75 -1.03
CA GLU A 110 -22.73 -2.74 -2.17
C GLU A 110 -21.60 -1.69 -2.00
N LYS A 111 -21.54 -1.01 -0.85
CA LYS A 111 -20.56 0.03 -0.62
C LYS A 111 -19.43 -0.47 0.26
N ILE A 112 -18.22 -0.13 -0.13
CA ILE A 112 -17.00 -0.38 0.65
C ILE A 112 -16.99 0.62 1.81
N ARG A 113 -16.92 0.11 3.04
CA ARG A 113 -16.69 0.92 4.23
C ARG A 113 -15.20 1.11 4.42
N LEU A 114 -14.77 2.35 4.41
CA LEU A 114 -13.38 2.73 4.62
C LEU A 114 -13.29 3.75 5.75
N ARG A 115 -12.70 3.35 6.87
CA ARG A 115 -12.34 4.29 7.94
C ARG A 115 -11.12 5.07 7.50
N VAL A 116 -11.22 6.38 7.57
CA VAL A 116 -10.17 7.32 7.21
C VAL A 116 -9.90 8.22 8.40
N LYS A 117 -8.62 8.34 8.79
CA LYS A 117 -8.18 9.31 9.78
C LYS A 117 -7.07 10.15 9.16
N LEU A 118 -7.33 11.44 9.06
CA LEU A 118 -6.39 12.44 8.53
C LEU A 118 -5.93 13.32 9.68
N SER A 119 -4.66 13.25 10.02
CA SER A 119 -4.05 13.99 11.13
C SER A 119 -3.03 15.00 10.59
N PRO A 120 -3.28 16.32 10.75
CA PRO A 120 -2.28 17.34 10.45
C PRO A 120 -1.05 17.19 11.35
N GLU A 121 0.15 17.46 10.84
CA GLU A 121 1.37 17.47 11.67
C GLU A 121 1.32 18.57 12.72
N SER A 122 0.86 19.77 12.31
CA SER A 122 0.83 20.97 13.13
C SER A 122 -0.16 20.91 14.29
N ASP A 123 -1.17 20.05 14.21
CA ASP A 123 -2.23 19.98 15.21
C ASP A 123 -2.89 18.59 15.21
N LYS A 124 -2.32 17.68 15.98
CA LYS A 124 -2.82 16.30 16.07
C LYS A 124 -4.22 16.22 16.72
N GLU A 125 -4.62 17.25 17.46
CA GLU A 125 -5.96 17.32 18.09
C GLU A 125 -7.05 17.63 17.06
N LYS A 126 -6.67 18.20 15.90
CA LYS A 126 -7.58 18.45 14.77
C LYS A 126 -7.63 17.30 13.76
N ALA A 127 -7.37 16.08 14.19
CA ALA A 127 -7.54 14.92 13.32
C ALA A 127 -8.99 14.78 12.87
N LEU A 128 -9.19 14.67 11.56
CA LEU A 128 -10.47 14.28 10.97
C LEU A 128 -10.54 12.76 10.94
N GLU A 129 -11.50 12.17 11.64
CA GLU A 129 -11.81 10.75 11.53
C GLU A 129 -13.23 10.58 10.99
N THR A 130 -13.37 9.75 9.96
CA THR A 130 -14.66 9.49 9.31
C THR A 130 -14.71 8.10 8.70
N ILE A 131 -15.92 7.59 8.46
CA ILE A 131 -16.15 6.37 7.71
C ILE A 131 -16.78 6.74 6.38
N LEU A 132 -16.05 6.49 5.31
CA LEU A 132 -16.53 6.63 3.94
C LEU A 132 -17.32 5.40 3.54
N ARG A 133 -18.37 5.59 2.73
CA ARG A 133 -19.14 4.55 2.09
C ARG A 133 -19.04 4.73 0.59
N ILE A 134 -18.09 4.05 -0.01
CA ILE A 134 -17.71 4.24 -1.40
C ILE A 134 -18.32 3.09 -2.23
N PRO A 135 -19.19 3.37 -3.20
CA PRO A 135 -19.60 2.37 -4.18
C PRO A 135 -18.37 1.82 -4.92
N ASP A 136 -18.43 0.56 -5.34
CA ASP A 136 -17.31 -0.11 -6.00
C ASP A 136 -16.86 0.66 -7.25
N GLY A 137 -15.60 1.07 -7.27
CA GLY A 137 -14.99 1.86 -8.34
C GLY A 137 -15.28 3.36 -8.32
N ASP A 138 -16.14 3.85 -7.43
CA ASP A 138 -16.41 5.28 -7.29
C ASP A 138 -15.32 6.02 -6.52
N THR A 139 -15.32 7.35 -6.62
CA THR A 139 -14.35 8.22 -5.94
C THR A 139 -15.03 9.11 -4.91
N PHE A 140 -14.45 9.19 -3.72
CA PHE A 140 -14.85 10.09 -2.65
C PHE A 140 -13.74 11.12 -2.38
N LEU A 141 -14.11 12.40 -2.19
CA LEU A 141 -13.18 13.50 -1.94
C LEU A 141 -13.24 13.96 -0.50
N ILE A 142 -12.09 14.13 0.14
CA ILE A 142 -11.96 14.81 1.43
C ILE A 142 -11.13 16.08 1.22
N VAL A 143 -11.67 17.22 1.64
CA VAL A 143 -10.91 18.47 1.74
C VAL A 143 -10.15 18.42 3.05
N GLY A 144 -8.84 18.40 2.95
CA GLY A 144 -7.92 18.22 4.07
C GLY A 144 -7.34 19.55 4.61
N PRO A 145 -6.19 19.49 5.25
CA PRO A 145 -5.54 20.64 5.86
C PRO A 145 -5.01 21.64 4.84
N SER A 146 -4.64 22.82 5.32
CA SER A 146 -3.93 23.84 4.53
C SER A 146 -2.65 23.26 3.96
N TYR A 147 -2.41 23.53 2.68
CA TYR A 147 -1.24 23.06 1.95
C TYR A 147 -0.82 24.09 0.91
N LYS A 148 0.44 24.55 0.96
CA LYS A 148 0.95 25.66 0.12
C LYS A 148 0.02 26.89 0.25
N ASP A 149 -0.43 27.46 -0.85
CA ASP A 149 -1.30 28.61 -0.91
C ASP A 149 -2.80 28.23 -0.94
N GLY A 150 -3.15 27.02 -0.55
CA GLY A 150 -4.50 26.50 -0.59
C GLY A 150 -4.73 25.33 0.37
N VAL A 151 -5.31 24.24 -0.14
CA VAL A 151 -5.62 23.03 0.64
C VAL A 151 -5.13 21.76 -0.07
N LEU A 152 -4.93 20.72 0.71
CA LEU A 152 -4.77 19.37 0.22
C LEU A 152 -6.13 18.70 0.11
N ILE A 153 -6.48 18.19 -1.08
CA ILE A 153 -7.63 17.33 -1.28
C ILE A 153 -7.12 15.90 -1.43
N VAL A 154 -7.76 14.97 -0.75
CA VAL A 154 -7.46 13.54 -0.87
C VAL A 154 -8.66 12.85 -1.51
N ALA A 155 -8.44 12.26 -2.68
CA ALA A 155 -9.44 11.51 -3.42
C ALA A 155 -9.21 10.00 -3.20
N PHE A 156 -10.24 9.29 -2.79
CA PHE A 156 -10.22 7.85 -2.53
C PHE A 156 -11.09 7.13 -3.55
N THR A 157 -10.49 6.27 -4.37
CA THR A 157 -11.23 5.33 -5.22
C THR A 157 -11.02 3.93 -4.66
N ALA A 158 -12.10 3.24 -4.31
CA ALA A 158 -12.01 1.89 -3.74
C ALA A 158 -12.62 0.86 -4.68
N LYS A 159 -11.96 -0.29 -4.83
CA LYS A 159 -12.42 -1.44 -5.62
C LYS A 159 -12.27 -2.72 -4.81
N ARG A 160 -13.17 -3.68 -5.08
CA ARG A 160 -13.17 -4.97 -4.40
C ARG A 160 -13.21 -6.16 -5.38
#